data_9d58e8479e55c0368c0615c2cd46ecf1
#
_entry.id   9d58e8479e55c0368c0615c2cd46ecf1
#
_cell.length_a   1.000
_cell.length_b   1.000
_cell.length_c   1.000
_cell.angle_alpha   90.00
_cell.angle_beta   90.00
_cell.angle_gamma   90.00
#
_symmetry.space_group_name_H-M   'P 1'
#
loop_
_entity.id
_entity.type
_entity.pdbx_description
1 polymer ?
#
loop_
_entity_poly.entity_id
_entity_poly.type
_entity_poly.pdbx_seq_one_letter_code
_entity_poly.pdbx_strand_id
1 'polypeptide(L)'
;MLNGAPGRWIQCRRGLRQGDSLSPYRFIIVADVLQHLIRQASNRGEIQHPLDPNLPCPVLQYADDTLILTRGDVASMVALKCILDAFSQATGLVINFHKSTFVPMHVGDDTAAEMASVLGCSISTFPQTYLGLPLSPHKLKCTDYQPLITSFDRYLAGWKARLLSTGGRLVLVNSVLGSLPIYYMSSILLPKTVREILDAKRHAFLWTGEEKCHGSSCLVAWEDVCKTKEQGGLGVKNLENMNHCLLLKFVHRMHDTSTPPWKQWLHSHGGEDSYLGKILSSELQRYQSLTTARIVTGEHVAFWHDHWLLNITLQEAFPALYTHCTRLVASVRHVLRDGLRRHLRPRLTNVAAGEESTLLDCLRHTTLTDRQDTRLLLSSPPEPFSSRGAYRLMHAGVPSDAMRFWATLLPMKVKFFAWLLGRGRLNTRAYLHHRNIRTLEDSWCVHCPGVLETDIHIFVGCHKAHAVWARLGISMHCDLVQRPWDIGVGVTLPDVLRVDFFLLLLWHLWKARNAMIFYQLDLPPREVLNRVALDLDAWTRRYKKHRLELQVWRDWLATCNPPPSSTLPS
;
A
#
# COMPACT_ATOMS: atom_id res chain seq x y z
N MET A 1 9.28 29.19 -26.28
CA MET A 1 7.92 28.91 -26.81
C MET A 1 6.91 29.47 -25.83
N LEU A 2 6.18 30.50 -26.21
CA LEU A 2 5.03 31.06 -25.47
C LEU A 2 3.78 30.72 -26.26
N ASN A 3 2.89 29.94 -25.67
CA ASN A 3 1.63 29.48 -26.34
C ASN A 3 1.84 28.85 -27.75
N GLY A 4 2.90 28.04 -27.91
CA GLY A 4 3.20 27.37 -29.18
C GLY A 4 3.98 28.20 -30.21
N ALA A 5 4.19 29.52 -29.98
CA ALA A 5 4.99 30.39 -30.86
C ALA A 5 6.40 30.63 -30.28
N PRO A 6 7.47 30.67 -31.09
CA PRO A 6 8.80 31.05 -30.62
C PRO A 6 8.78 32.54 -30.18
N GLY A 7 9.12 32.77 -28.91
CA GLY A 7 9.32 34.12 -28.40
C GLY A 7 10.67 34.73 -28.84
N ARG A 8 10.94 35.98 -28.43
CA ARG A 8 12.24 36.62 -28.67
C ARG A 8 13.36 35.84 -27.97
N TRP A 9 14.53 35.75 -28.58
CA TRP A 9 15.72 35.16 -27.99
C TRP A 9 16.09 35.89 -26.69
N ILE A 10 16.23 35.15 -25.60
CA ILE A 10 16.71 35.63 -24.31
C ILE A 10 18.14 35.15 -24.16
N GLN A 11 19.07 36.08 -24.05
CA GLN A 11 20.48 35.77 -23.81
C GLN A 11 20.69 35.46 -22.31
N CYS A 12 20.93 34.19 -22.00
CA CYS A 12 21.27 33.76 -20.64
C CYS A 12 22.69 34.22 -20.30
N ARG A 13 22.82 35.13 -19.33
CA ARG A 13 24.11 35.65 -18.88
C ARG A 13 24.66 34.95 -17.64
N ARG A 14 23.81 34.22 -16.91
CA ARG A 14 24.15 33.50 -15.65
C ARG A 14 23.31 32.22 -15.54
N GLY A 15 23.78 31.28 -14.72
CA GLY A 15 23.10 30.02 -14.39
C GLY A 15 23.28 28.92 -15.43
N LEU A 16 22.61 27.80 -15.16
CA LEU A 16 22.61 26.64 -16.02
C LEU A 16 21.29 26.55 -16.78
N ARG A 17 21.32 25.98 -18.00
CA ARG A 17 20.11 25.84 -18.80
C ARG A 17 19.18 24.82 -18.16
N GLN A 18 17.94 25.21 -17.90
CA GLN A 18 16.91 24.30 -17.41
C GLN A 18 16.60 23.21 -18.44
N GLY A 19 16.65 21.95 -18.01
CA GLY A 19 16.44 20.79 -18.90
C GLY A 19 17.72 20.27 -19.59
N ASP A 20 18.89 20.88 -19.35
CA ASP A 20 20.16 20.30 -19.76
C ASP A 20 20.55 19.16 -18.83
N SER A 21 20.90 18.01 -19.41
CA SER A 21 21.30 16.80 -18.66
C SER A 21 22.54 16.98 -17.79
N LEU A 22 23.41 17.93 -18.13
CA LEU A 22 24.65 18.23 -17.38
C LEU A 22 24.40 19.16 -16.19
N SER A 23 23.31 19.94 -16.20
CA SER A 23 23.03 20.93 -15.14
C SER A 23 22.92 20.32 -13.74
N PRO A 24 22.24 19.18 -13.50
CA PRO A 24 22.18 18.56 -12.18
C PRO A 24 23.54 18.14 -11.64
N TYR A 25 24.41 17.60 -12.50
CA TYR A 25 25.77 17.17 -12.08
C TYR A 25 26.64 18.35 -11.67
N ARG A 26 26.60 19.46 -12.43
CA ARG A 26 27.32 20.68 -12.06
C ARG A 26 26.80 21.26 -10.75
N PHE A 27 25.48 21.25 -10.55
CA PHE A 27 24.89 21.70 -9.30
C PHE A 27 25.36 20.85 -8.11
N ILE A 28 25.39 19.53 -8.23
CA ILE A 28 25.85 18.63 -7.16
C ILE A 28 27.32 18.92 -6.80
N ILE A 29 28.20 19.13 -7.78
CA ILE A 29 29.61 19.45 -7.54
C ILE A 29 29.74 20.77 -6.75
N VAL A 30 28.96 21.79 -7.13
CA VAL A 30 28.99 23.08 -6.44
C VAL A 30 28.38 22.95 -5.03
N ALA A 31 27.29 22.20 -4.89
CA ALA A 31 26.65 21.96 -3.60
C ALA A 31 27.58 21.20 -2.62
N ASP A 32 28.38 20.27 -3.10
CA ASP A 32 29.37 19.52 -2.30
C ASP A 32 30.45 20.45 -1.71
N VAL A 33 30.79 21.53 -2.40
CA VAL A 33 31.73 22.56 -1.89
C VAL A 33 31.21 23.15 -0.58
N LEU A 34 29.91 23.47 -0.48
CA LEU A 34 29.32 23.99 0.77
C LEU A 34 29.48 23.00 1.92
N GLN A 35 29.17 21.76 1.67
CA GLN A 35 29.32 20.69 2.68
C GLN A 35 30.79 20.55 3.11
N HIS A 36 31.71 20.64 2.17
CA HIS A 36 33.15 20.58 2.44
C HIS A 36 33.62 21.77 3.30
N LEU A 37 33.20 23.00 2.99
CA LEU A 37 33.50 24.21 3.77
C LEU A 37 33.02 24.11 5.22
N ILE A 38 31.77 23.65 5.42
CA ILE A 38 31.21 23.47 6.77
C ILE A 38 31.98 22.38 7.54
N ARG A 39 32.36 21.27 6.89
CA ARG A 39 33.18 20.23 7.51
C ARG A 39 34.57 20.75 7.90
N GLN A 40 35.22 21.57 7.06
CA GLN A 40 36.49 22.17 7.39
C GLN A 40 36.39 23.11 8.60
N ALA A 41 35.34 23.93 8.66
CA ALA A 41 35.09 24.78 9.82
C ALA A 41 34.81 23.98 11.09
N SER A 42 34.07 22.87 10.95
CA SER A 42 33.84 21.94 12.06
C SER A 42 35.15 21.31 12.55
N ASN A 43 36.02 20.89 11.66
CA ASN A 43 37.34 20.31 12.02
C ASN A 43 38.27 21.34 12.68
N ARG A 44 38.08 22.65 12.43
CA ARG A 44 38.80 23.74 13.09
C ARG A 44 38.17 24.15 14.42
N GLY A 45 37.01 23.57 14.78
CA GLY A 45 36.26 23.97 15.99
C GLY A 45 35.48 25.28 15.87
N GLU A 46 35.40 25.87 14.66
CA GLU A 46 34.67 27.13 14.39
C GLU A 46 33.14 26.90 14.43
N ILE A 47 32.70 25.73 14.00
CA ILE A 47 31.31 25.26 14.09
C ILE A 47 31.32 23.91 14.81
N GLN A 48 30.52 23.76 15.87
CA GLN A 48 30.51 22.55 16.67
C GLN A 48 29.27 21.71 16.42
N HIS A 49 29.45 20.39 16.48
CA HIS A 49 28.34 19.44 16.49
C HIS A 49 27.43 19.68 17.71
N PRO A 50 26.09 19.59 17.58
CA PRO A 50 25.16 19.96 18.65
C PRO A 50 25.30 19.08 19.91
N LEU A 51 25.76 17.83 19.78
CA LEU A 51 25.81 16.86 20.88
C LEU A 51 27.22 16.41 21.25
N ASP A 52 28.13 16.30 20.29
CA ASP A 52 29.51 15.78 20.50
C ASP A 52 30.52 16.64 19.73
N PRO A 53 31.38 17.42 20.42
CA PRO A 53 32.38 18.25 19.77
C PRO A 53 33.39 17.52 18.88
N ASN A 54 33.53 16.19 19.07
CA ASN A 54 34.46 15.36 18.28
C ASN A 54 33.88 14.89 16.95
N LEU A 55 32.58 15.10 16.75
CA LEU A 55 31.90 14.74 15.50
C LEU A 55 31.78 15.94 14.58
N PRO A 56 31.82 15.72 13.24
CA PRO A 56 31.58 16.81 12.29
C PRO A 56 30.14 17.29 12.36
N CYS A 57 29.95 18.61 12.16
CA CYS A 57 28.62 19.20 12.09
C CYS A 57 27.75 18.52 11.05
N PRO A 58 26.55 18.02 11.42
CA PRO A 58 25.67 17.36 10.48
C PRO A 58 25.08 18.35 9.48
N VAL A 59 25.31 18.08 8.19
CA VAL A 59 24.72 18.82 7.06
C VAL A 59 23.95 17.81 6.20
N LEU A 60 22.64 18.00 6.12
CA LEU A 60 21.79 17.21 5.23
C LEU A 60 21.38 18.08 4.05
N GLN A 61 21.77 17.67 2.86
CA GLN A 61 21.55 18.44 1.64
C GLN A 61 20.81 17.61 0.60
N TYR A 62 19.75 18.17 0.06
CA TYR A 62 18.99 17.58 -1.02
C TYR A 62 18.57 18.67 -2.00
N ALA A 63 19.19 18.70 -3.17
CA ALA A 63 19.07 19.79 -4.14
C ALA A 63 19.37 21.15 -3.47
N ASP A 64 18.43 22.08 -3.51
CA ASP A 64 18.52 23.40 -2.89
C ASP A 64 18.16 23.41 -1.39
N ASP A 65 17.48 22.36 -0.90
CA ASP A 65 17.14 22.25 0.52
C ASP A 65 18.34 21.78 1.34
N THR A 66 18.76 22.59 2.31
CA THR A 66 19.89 22.28 3.19
C THR A 66 19.47 22.41 4.65
N LEU A 67 19.68 21.37 5.45
CA LEU A 67 19.48 21.35 6.89
C LEU A 67 20.84 21.24 7.58
N ILE A 68 21.17 22.23 8.41
CA ILE A 68 22.43 22.31 9.14
C ILE A 68 22.10 22.25 10.65
N LEU A 69 22.74 21.34 11.36
CA LEU A 69 22.58 21.17 12.80
C LEU A 69 23.89 21.57 13.50
N THR A 70 23.85 22.63 14.29
CA THR A 70 25.03 23.14 15.00
C THR A 70 24.73 23.29 16.48
N ARG A 71 25.78 23.47 17.28
CA ARG A 71 25.63 23.91 18.65
C ARG A 71 25.03 25.32 18.68
N GLY A 72 24.17 25.61 19.66
CA GLY A 72 23.47 26.88 19.80
C GLY A 72 24.33 27.95 20.48
N ASP A 73 25.35 28.46 19.80
CA ASP A 73 26.17 29.56 20.24
C ASP A 73 26.38 30.60 19.12
N VAL A 74 26.55 31.86 19.49
CA VAL A 74 26.67 33.00 18.57
C VAL A 74 27.91 32.87 17.68
N ALA A 75 29.02 32.34 18.21
CA ALA A 75 30.27 32.20 17.46
C ALA A 75 30.12 31.24 16.30
N SER A 76 29.47 30.07 16.52
CA SER A 76 29.14 29.12 15.46
C SER A 76 28.23 29.75 14.40
N MET A 77 27.28 30.61 14.79
CA MET A 77 26.39 31.28 13.82
C MET A 77 27.14 32.33 12.98
N VAL A 78 28.07 33.07 13.57
CA VAL A 78 28.93 34.01 12.83
C VAL A 78 29.80 33.27 11.83
N ALA A 79 30.45 32.19 12.25
CA ALA A 79 31.27 31.36 11.38
C ALA A 79 30.45 30.76 10.22
N LEU A 80 29.25 30.21 10.52
CA LEU A 80 28.34 29.72 9.51
C LEU A 80 27.92 30.78 8.51
N LYS A 81 27.58 32.00 8.99
CA LYS A 81 27.22 33.11 8.12
C LYS A 81 28.35 33.50 7.18
N CYS A 82 29.59 33.61 7.68
CA CYS A 82 30.78 33.87 6.86
C CYS A 82 30.97 32.82 5.76
N ILE A 83 30.77 31.53 6.07
CA ILE A 83 30.89 30.44 5.10
C ILE A 83 29.79 30.56 4.03
N LEU A 84 28.55 30.82 4.43
CA LEU A 84 27.43 30.93 3.51
C LEU A 84 27.60 32.13 2.56
N ASP A 85 28.10 33.25 3.06
CA ASP A 85 28.38 34.45 2.26
C ASP A 85 29.57 34.24 1.31
N ALA A 86 30.65 33.61 1.78
CA ALA A 86 31.80 33.23 0.93
C ALA A 86 31.40 32.26 -0.17
N PHE A 87 30.57 31.23 0.16
CA PHE A 87 30.04 30.28 -0.82
C PHE A 87 29.18 31.00 -1.88
N SER A 88 28.31 31.93 -1.45
CA SER A 88 27.47 32.70 -2.37
C SER A 88 28.31 33.57 -3.32
N GLN A 89 29.37 34.20 -2.81
CA GLN A 89 30.28 35.04 -3.61
C GLN A 89 31.06 34.20 -4.62
N ALA A 90 31.58 33.06 -4.20
CA ALA A 90 32.40 32.20 -5.04
C ALA A 90 31.60 31.50 -6.15
N THR A 91 30.36 31.08 -5.87
CA THR A 91 29.55 30.27 -6.78
C THR A 91 28.48 31.03 -7.53
N GLY A 92 28.09 32.21 -7.03
CA GLY A 92 26.94 32.98 -7.53
C GLY A 92 25.59 32.40 -7.12
N LEU A 93 25.54 31.34 -6.29
CA LEU A 93 24.32 30.80 -5.69
C LEU A 93 23.96 31.60 -4.46
N VAL A 94 22.96 32.45 -4.56
CA VAL A 94 22.52 33.33 -3.48
C VAL A 94 21.57 32.59 -2.55
N ILE A 95 21.92 32.55 -1.26
CA ILE A 95 21.08 31.98 -0.22
C ILE A 95 19.92 32.89 0.08
N ASN A 96 18.72 32.35 0.07
CA ASN A 96 17.50 33.11 0.38
C ASN A 96 17.20 33.06 1.89
N PHE A 97 17.80 33.96 2.65
CA PHE A 97 17.60 34.02 4.11
C PHE A 97 16.15 34.32 4.52
N HIS A 98 15.35 35.00 3.67
CA HIS A 98 13.93 35.22 3.94
C HIS A 98 13.07 33.93 3.87
N LYS A 99 13.53 32.92 3.10
CA LYS A 99 12.89 31.59 3.04
C LYS A 99 13.53 30.61 4.00
N SER A 100 14.69 30.95 4.57
CA SER A 100 15.39 30.12 5.53
C SER A 100 14.86 30.39 6.94
N THR A 101 14.82 29.40 7.78
CA THR A 101 14.33 29.48 9.15
C THR A 101 15.40 29.02 10.12
N PHE A 102 15.52 29.73 11.23
CA PHE A 102 16.32 29.33 12.38
C PHE A 102 15.41 28.71 13.45
N VAL A 103 15.74 27.51 13.90
CA VAL A 103 14.94 26.76 14.87
C VAL A 103 15.80 26.52 16.12
N PRO A 104 15.63 27.28 17.20
CA PRO A 104 16.37 27.10 18.43
C PRO A 104 15.91 25.84 19.17
N MET A 105 16.88 25.11 19.74
CA MET A 105 16.63 23.94 20.59
C MET A 105 17.43 24.14 21.90
N HIS A 106 16.73 24.20 23.04
CA HIS A 106 17.33 24.41 24.37
C HIS A 106 18.22 25.64 24.47
N VAL A 107 17.84 26.74 23.83
CA VAL A 107 18.51 28.03 23.82
C VAL A 107 17.54 29.07 24.36
N GLY A 108 18.03 30.02 25.18
CA GLY A 108 17.20 31.11 25.68
C GLY A 108 16.77 32.08 24.57
N ASP A 109 15.62 32.74 24.76
CA ASP A 109 14.99 33.58 23.73
C ASP A 109 15.87 34.73 23.26
N ASP A 110 16.59 35.40 24.19
CA ASP A 110 17.50 36.53 23.86
C ASP A 110 18.66 36.06 22.97
N THR A 111 19.30 34.95 23.34
CA THR A 111 20.38 34.35 22.54
C THR A 111 19.88 33.83 21.20
N ALA A 112 18.68 33.27 21.16
CA ALA A 112 18.05 32.81 19.90
C ALA A 112 17.77 33.99 18.96
N ALA A 113 17.31 35.13 19.51
CA ALA A 113 17.09 36.36 18.74
C ALA A 113 18.40 36.93 18.17
N GLU A 114 19.46 36.93 18.95
CA GLU A 114 20.79 37.35 18.50
C GLU A 114 21.32 36.48 17.37
N MET A 115 21.28 35.16 17.53
CA MET A 115 21.71 34.20 16.52
C MET A 115 20.91 34.32 15.22
N ALA A 116 19.60 34.47 15.30
CA ALA A 116 18.73 34.65 14.14
C ALA A 116 19.05 35.97 13.41
N SER A 117 19.37 37.04 14.16
CA SER A 117 19.81 38.33 13.60
C SER A 117 21.13 38.21 12.84
N VAL A 118 22.11 37.46 13.38
CA VAL A 118 23.40 37.18 12.73
C VAL A 118 23.19 36.47 11.39
N LEU A 119 22.33 35.45 11.36
CA LEU A 119 22.04 34.71 10.12
C LEU A 119 21.18 35.50 9.14
N GLY A 120 20.34 36.41 9.63
CA GLY A 120 19.33 37.11 8.83
C GLY A 120 18.12 36.25 8.51
N CYS A 121 17.81 35.29 9.36
CA CYS A 121 16.68 34.35 9.20
C CYS A 121 15.58 34.62 10.22
N SER A 122 14.34 34.22 9.90
CA SER A 122 13.26 34.26 10.88
C SER A 122 13.36 33.07 11.87
N ILE A 123 13.01 33.35 13.13
CA ILE A 123 12.87 32.28 14.15
C ILE A 123 11.59 31.50 13.87
N SER A 124 11.65 30.18 13.97
CA SER A 124 10.51 29.31 13.84
C SER A 124 10.58 28.21 14.89
N THR A 125 9.47 27.47 15.06
CA THR A 125 9.33 26.35 16.00
C THR A 125 9.00 25.06 15.29
N PHE A 126 9.21 23.93 15.94
CA PHE A 126 8.77 22.64 15.42
C PHE A 126 7.24 22.48 15.42
N PRO A 127 6.66 21.72 14.48
CA PRO A 127 7.33 20.95 13.43
C PRO A 127 7.78 21.82 12.22
N GLN A 128 8.93 21.47 11.65
CA GLN A 128 9.40 22.05 10.39
C GLN A 128 9.10 21.10 9.23
N THR A 129 8.89 21.65 8.05
CA THR A 129 8.75 20.82 6.84
C THR A 129 10.12 20.62 6.19
N TYR A 130 10.58 19.37 6.13
CA TYR A 130 11.79 18.99 5.40
C TYR A 130 11.46 17.91 4.37
N LEU A 131 11.78 18.16 3.11
CA LEU A 131 11.44 17.30 1.98
C LEU A 131 9.96 16.88 1.93
N GLY A 132 9.07 17.75 2.34
CA GLY A 132 7.63 17.49 2.35
C GLY A 132 7.12 16.63 3.52
N LEU A 133 7.97 16.30 4.49
CA LEU A 133 7.61 15.60 5.72
C LEU A 133 7.74 16.55 6.94
N PRO A 134 6.86 16.42 7.94
CA PRO A 134 7.00 17.15 9.19
C PRO A 134 8.16 16.58 10.00
N LEU A 135 9.15 17.42 10.30
CA LEU A 135 10.29 17.13 11.17
C LEU A 135 10.01 17.70 12.55
N SER A 136 10.10 16.89 13.59
CA SER A 136 9.93 17.31 14.98
C SER A 136 10.71 16.39 15.93
N PRO A 137 11.30 16.91 17.02
CA PRO A 137 11.85 16.11 18.10
C PRO A 137 10.77 15.50 18.98
N HIS A 138 9.52 15.97 18.87
CA HIS A 138 8.39 15.51 19.65
C HIS A 138 7.42 14.69 18.80
N LYS A 139 6.51 13.97 19.48
CA LYS A 139 5.42 13.27 18.82
C LYS A 139 4.54 14.23 18.03
N LEU A 140 4.39 13.99 16.74
CA LEU A 140 3.54 14.78 15.85
C LEU A 140 2.06 14.70 16.24
N LYS A 141 1.36 15.84 16.15
CA LYS A 141 -0.08 15.97 16.36
C LYS A 141 -0.83 15.67 15.06
N CYS A 142 -2.14 15.39 15.15
CA CYS A 142 -2.96 15.15 13.96
C CYS A 142 -2.98 16.36 13.01
N THR A 143 -2.86 17.57 13.54
CA THR A 143 -2.76 18.82 12.77
C THR A 143 -1.54 18.88 11.86
N ASP A 144 -0.45 18.23 12.24
CA ASP A 144 0.82 18.25 11.48
C ASP A 144 0.72 17.41 10.20
N TYR A 145 -0.32 16.55 10.10
CA TYR A 145 -0.63 15.78 8.90
C TYR A 145 -1.65 16.47 7.98
N GLN A 146 -2.04 17.71 8.29
CA GLN A 146 -3.00 18.46 7.47
C GLN A 146 -2.57 18.58 5.99
N PRO A 147 -1.29 18.76 5.65
CA PRO A 147 -0.86 18.78 4.25
C PRO A 147 -1.18 17.47 3.49
N LEU A 148 -1.04 16.32 4.16
CA LEU A 148 -1.41 15.03 3.60
C LEU A 148 -2.94 14.94 3.39
N ILE A 149 -3.73 15.31 4.40
CA ILE A 149 -5.20 15.29 4.33
C ILE A 149 -5.69 16.21 3.21
N THR A 150 -5.17 17.43 3.16
CA THR A 150 -5.51 18.41 2.10
C THR A 150 -5.14 17.92 0.70
N SER A 151 -4.07 17.12 0.57
CA SER A 151 -3.73 16.52 -0.73
C SER A 151 -4.82 15.56 -1.21
N PHE A 152 -5.42 14.76 -0.31
CA PHE A 152 -6.58 13.93 -0.64
C PHE A 152 -7.76 14.78 -1.11
N ASP A 153 -8.09 15.85 -0.39
CA ASP A 153 -9.21 16.75 -0.73
C ASP A 153 -9.03 17.37 -2.10
N ARG A 154 -7.83 17.83 -2.43
CA ARG A 154 -7.50 18.40 -3.74
C ARG A 154 -7.73 17.41 -4.89
N TYR A 155 -7.33 16.15 -4.74
CA TYR A 155 -7.58 15.12 -5.75
C TYR A 155 -9.06 14.77 -5.85
N LEU A 156 -9.73 14.62 -4.71
CA LEU A 156 -11.16 14.29 -4.67
C LEU A 156 -12.03 15.39 -5.28
N ALA A 157 -11.75 16.67 -4.96
CA ALA A 157 -12.49 17.83 -5.52
C ALA A 157 -12.33 17.96 -7.04
N GLY A 158 -11.16 17.57 -7.59
CA GLY A 158 -10.90 17.62 -9.03
C GLY A 158 -11.60 16.51 -9.85
N TRP A 159 -12.07 15.46 -9.20
CA TRP A 159 -12.63 14.31 -9.89
C TRP A 159 -14.15 14.43 -10.06
N LYS A 160 -14.61 14.28 -11.30
CA LYS A 160 -16.04 14.13 -11.61
C LYS A 160 -16.50 12.70 -11.27
N ALA A 161 -16.50 12.36 -9.99
CA ALA A 161 -16.75 11.00 -9.50
C ALA A 161 -18.11 10.43 -9.94
N ARG A 162 -19.11 11.30 -10.13
CA ARG A 162 -20.46 10.91 -10.61
C ARG A 162 -20.43 10.36 -12.06
N LEU A 163 -19.44 10.72 -12.87
CA LEU A 163 -19.26 10.20 -14.22
C LEU A 163 -18.53 8.84 -14.23
N LEU A 164 -17.94 8.44 -13.12
CA LEU A 164 -17.19 7.19 -13.02
C LEU A 164 -18.08 6.06 -12.50
N SER A 165 -17.97 4.90 -13.14
CA SER A 165 -18.52 3.68 -12.57
C SER A 165 -17.79 3.33 -11.25
N THR A 166 -18.41 2.54 -10.39
CA THR A 166 -17.79 2.08 -9.14
C THR A 166 -16.45 1.36 -9.40
N GLY A 167 -16.38 0.58 -10.51
CA GLY A 167 -15.11 -0.01 -10.94
C GLY A 167 -14.05 1.02 -11.32
N GLY A 168 -14.42 2.13 -11.94
CA GLY A 168 -13.52 3.26 -12.22
C GLY A 168 -13.05 3.95 -10.95
N ARG A 169 -13.95 4.18 -9.99
CA ARG A 169 -13.61 4.72 -8.67
C ARG A 169 -12.66 3.80 -7.90
N LEU A 170 -12.87 2.47 -7.95
CA LEU A 170 -11.95 1.50 -7.35
C LEU A 170 -10.53 1.60 -7.93
N VAL A 171 -10.40 1.81 -9.25
CA VAL A 171 -9.09 2.01 -9.87
C VAL A 171 -8.41 3.25 -9.30
N LEU A 172 -9.11 4.39 -9.15
CA LEU A 172 -8.54 5.61 -8.58
C LEU A 172 -8.20 5.47 -7.08
N VAL A 173 -9.04 4.79 -6.29
CA VAL A 173 -8.75 4.47 -4.88
C VAL A 173 -7.42 3.72 -4.77
N ASN A 174 -7.19 2.74 -5.64
CA ASN A 174 -5.97 1.92 -5.60
C ASN A 174 -4.75 2.62 -6.17
N SER A 175 -4.89 3.32 -7.31
CA SER A 175 -3.75 3.87 -8.04
C SER A 175 -3.31 5.24 -7.54
N VAL A 176 -4.24 6.07 -7.05
CA VAL A 176 -3.95 7.43 -6.60
C VAL A 176 -4.09 7.56 -5.09
N LEU A 177 -5.29 7.40 -4.54
CA LEU A 177 -5.51 7.60 -3.08
C LEU A 177 -4.70 6.63 -2.22
N GLY A 178 -4.46 5.40 -2.71
CA GLY A 178 -3.60 4.44 -2.02
C GLY A 178 -2.11 4.78 -2.09
N SER A 179 -1.68 5.61 -3.05
CA SER A 179 -0.28 5.99 -3.22
C SER A 179 0.10 7.28 -2.49
N LEU A 180 -0.84 8.20 -2.29
CA LEU A 180 -0.58 9.50 -1.64
C LEU A 180 0.09 9.38 -0.26
N PRO A 181 -0.34 8.48 0.65
CA PRO A 181 0.27 8.41 1.97
C PRO A 181 1.58 7.61 2.01
N ILE A 182 2.00 6.93 0.92
CA ILE A 182 3.18 6.05 0.92
C ILE A 182 4.44 6.79 1.37
N TYR A 183 4.63 8.01 0.91
CA TYR A 183 5.81 8.80 1.24
C TYR A 183 5.89 9.06 2.75
N TYR A 184 4.79 9.51 3.37
CA TYR A 184 4.69 9.66 4.83
C TYR A 184 4.89 8.33 5.55
N MET A 185 4.16 7.30 5.14
CA MET A 185 4.22 5.96 5.74
C MET A 185 5.59 5.28 5.60
N SER A 186 6.40 5.72 4.66
CA SER A 186 7.76 5.19 4.48
C SER A 186 8.75 5.65 5.56
N SER A 187 8.41 6.67 6.32
CA SER A 187 9.30 7.29 7.31
C SER A 187 8.64 7.50 8.68
N ILE A 188 7.31 7.55 8.72
CA ILE A 188 6.52 7.89 9.91
C ILE A 188 5.43 6.83 10.11
N LEU A 189 5.23 6.41 11.37
CA LEU A 189 4.06 5.64 11.74
C LEU A 189 2.87 6.59 11.90
N LEU A 190 1.92 6.53 10.95
CA LEU A 190 0.75 7.40 10.96
C LEU A 190 -0.13 7.11 12.19
N PRO A 191 -0.60 8.15 12.90
CA PRO A 191 -1.57 8.00 13.97
C PRO A 191 -2.86 7.32 13.48
N LYS A 192 -3.50 6.54 14.35
CA LYS A 192 -4.77 5.85 14.04
C LYS A 192 -5.83 6.82 13.51
N THR A 193 -6.00 7.97 14.15
CA THR A 193 -6.96 9.01 13.75
C THR A 193 -6.70 9.53 12.33
N VAL A 194 -5.44 9.73 11.94
CA VAL A 194 -5.09 10.15 10.56
C VAL A 194 -5.46 9.06 9.57
N ARG A 195 -5.11 7.80 9.87
CA ARG A 195 -5.46 6.67 8.99
C ARG A 195 -6.98 6.54 8.82
N GLU A 196 -7.75 6.68 9.91
CA GLU A 196 -9.21 6.65 9.88
C GLU A 196 -9.80 7.78 9.01
N ILE A 197 -9.26 8.99 9.08
CA ILE A 197 -9.67 10.11 8.22
C ILE A 197 -9.41 9.77 6.73
N LEU A 198 -8.21 9.25 6.41
CA LEU A 198 -7.87 8.89 5.04
C LEU A 198 -8.74 7.73 4.53
N ASP A 199 -9.00 6.73 5.36
CA ASP A 199 -9.86 5.59 5.01
C ASP A 199 -11.31 6.01 4.86
N ALA A 200 -11.83 6.90 5.70
CA ALA A 200 -13.17 7.45 5.54
C ALA A 200 -13.35 8.16 4.18
N LYS A 201 -12.34 8.95 3.75
CA LYS A 201 -12.35 9.60 2.43
C LYS A 201 -12.29 8.58 1.27
N ARG A 202 -11.43 7.56 1.37
CA ARG A 202 -11.33 6.47 0.37
C ARG A 202 -12.63 5.68 0.26
N HIS A 203 -13.24 5.39 1.39
CA HIS A 203 -14.50 4.66 1.53
C HIS A 203 -15.67 5.46 0.93
N ALA A 204 -15.81 6.74 1.29
CA ALA A 204 -16.83 7.62 0.75
C ALA A 204 -16.71 7.74 -0.78
N PHE A 205 -15.51 8.00 -1.29
CA PHE A 205 -15.28 8.08 -2.72
C PHE A 205 -15.61 6.79 -3.46
N LEU A 206 -15.26 5.62 -2.92
CA LEU A 206 -15.56 4.34 -3.54
C LEU A 206 -17.08 4.14 -3.69
N TRP A 207 -17.84 4.34 -2.62
CA TRP A 207 -19.26 4.00 -2.61
C TRP A 207 -20.15 5.08 -3.22
N THR A 208 -19.97 6.32 -2.84
CA THR A 208 -20.84 7.44 -3.24
C THR A 208 -20.21 8.33 -4.31
N GLY A 209 -18.87 8.40 -4.38
CA GLY A 209 -18.15 9.40 -5.17
C GLY A 209 -18.17 10.78 -4.53
N GLU A 210 -18.53 10.89 -3.25
CA GLU A 210 -18.64 12.12 -2.48
C GLU A 210 -17.60 12.14 -1.35
N GLU A 211 -17.46 13.26 -0.66
CA GLU A 211 -16.51 13.41 0.44
C GLU A 211 -16.93 12.64 1.70
N LYS A 212 -18.24 12.46 1.88
CA LYS A 212 -18.82 11.75 3.03
C LYS A 212 -19.73 10.63 2.57
N CYS A 213 -19.74 9.55 3.32
CA CYS A 213 -20.61 8.41 3.09
C CYS A 213 -21.41 8.15 4.38
N HIS A 214 -22.73 8.03 4.22
CA HIS A 214 -23.56 7.51 5.30
C HIS A 214 -23.45 5.98 5.32
N GLY A 215 -23.50 5.35 6.50
CA GLY A 215 -23.40 3.90 6.64
C GLY A 215 -24.39 3.12 5.78
N SER A 216 -25.56 3.72 5.51
CA SER A 216 -26.58 3.16 4.61
C SER A 216 -26.15 3.09 3.14
N SER A 217 -25.19 3.85 2.69
CA SER A 217 -24.67 3.82 1.32
C SER A 217 -23.55 2.79 1.13
N CYS A 218 -23.00 2.25 2.21
CA CYS A 218 -21.90 1.29 2.19
C CYS A 218 -22.44 -0.14 2.09
N LEU A 219 -22.18 -0.81 0.99
CA LEU A 219 -22.71 -2.15 0.73
C LEU A 219 -21.92 -3.26 1.43
N VAL A 220 -20.63 -3.07 1.64
CA VAL A 220 -19.72 -4.06 2.24
C VAL A 220 -18.78 -3.36 3.23
N ALA A 221 -18.44 -4.04 4.32
CA ALA A 221 -17.50 -3.54 5.33
C ALA A 221 -16.14 -3.20 4.73
N TRP A 222 -15.49 -2.14 5.24
CA TRP A 222 -14.21 -1.67 4.69
C TRP A 222 -13.09 -2.70 4.82
N GLU A 223 -13.09 -3.47 5.89
CA GLU A 223 -12.15 -4.57 6.11
C GLU A 223 -12.25 -5.64 5.02
N ASP A 224 -13.47 -5.99 4.61
CA ASP A 224 -13.71 -6.94 3.51
C ASP A 224 -13.33 -6.35 2.14
N VAL A 225 -13.49 -5.05 1.94
CA VAL A 225 -13.01 -4.33 0.76
C VAL A 225 -11.48 -4.37 0.69
N CYS A 226 -10.81 -4.26 1.85
CA CYS A 226 -9.36 -4.28 1.95
C CYS A 226 -8.73 -5.68 1.86
N LYS A 227 -9.49 -6.77 1.96
CA LYS A 227 -8.96 -8.11 1.72
C LYS A 227 -8.37 -8.21 0.31
N THR A 228 -7.39 -9.08 0.15
CA THR A 228 -6.81 -9.34 -1.18
C THR A 228 -7.86 -9.96 -2.11
N LYS A 229 -7.60 -9.90 -3.41
CA LYS A 229 -8.49 -10.52 -4.41
C LYS A 229 -8.54 -12.03 -4.22
N GLU A 230 -7.43 -12.63 -3.81
CA GLU A 230 -7.29 -14.05 -3.49
C GLU A 230 -8.21 -14.44 -2.32
N GLN A 231 -8.41 -13.54 -1.37
CA GLN A 231 -9.32 -13.72 -0.23
C GLN A 231 -10.76 -13.23 -0.51
N GLY A 232 -11.07 -12.91 -1.77
CA GLY A 232 -12.39 -12.44 -2.18
C GLY A 232 -12.66 -10.97 -1.89
N GLY A 233 -11.63 -10.15 -1.58
CA GLY A 233 -11.73 -8.68 -1.44
C GLY A 233 -11.58 -7.94 -2.77
N LEU A 234 -11.54 -6.59 -2.69
CA LEU A 234 -11.28 -5.72 -3.84
C LEU A 234 -9.78 -5.42 -4.01
N GLY A 235 -8.93 -5.83 -3.07
CA GLY A 235 -7.50 -5.58 -3.07
C GLY A 235 -7.16 -4.11 -2.81
N VAL A 236 -8.02 -3.37 -2.12
CA VAL A 236 -7.72 -2.03 -1.61
C VAL A 236 -6.70 -2.20 -0.49
N LYS A 237 -5.59 -1.44 -0.55
CA LYS A 237 -4.54 -1.55 0.45
C LYS A 237 -5.03 -1.09 1.82
N ASN A 238 -4.87 -1.93 2.84
CA ASN A 238 -5.03 -1.54 4.24
C ASN A 238 -3.87 -0.61 4.61
N LEU A 239 -4.16 0.64 5.01
CA LEU A 239 -3.13 1.65 5.30
C LEU A 239 -2.28 1.30 6.52
N GLU A 240 -2.86 0.66 7.54
CA GLU A 240 -2.15 0.25 8.74
C GLU A 240 -1.07 -0.79 8.41
N ASN A 241 -1.48 -1.90 7.82
CA ASN A 241 -0.56 -2.97 7.44
C ASN A 241 0.49 -2.49 6.43
N MET A 242 0.11 -1.59 5.52
CA MET A 242 1.03 -1.00 4.56
C MET A 242 2.07 -0.11 5.24
N ASN A 243 1.69 0.70 6.24
CA ASN A 243 2.59 1.53 7.00
C ASN A 243 3.61 0.68 7.76
N HIS A 244 3.14 -0.36 8.47
CA HIS A 244 4.03 -1.31 9.14
C HIS A 244 5.01 -1.96 8.16
N CYS A 245 4.53 -2.50 7.04
CA CYS A 245 5.41 -3.11 6.03
C CYS A 245 6.45 -2.16 5.43
N LEU A 246 6.11 -0.88 5.30
CA LEU A 246 7.07 0.14 4.83
C LEU A 246 8.14 0.44 5.88
N LEU A 247 7.79 0.45 7.16
CA LEU A 247 8.73 0.69 8.26
C LEU A 247 9.63 -0.52 8.54
N LEU A 248 9.16 -1.75 8.28
CA LEU A 248 9.97 -2.97 8.42
C LEU A 248 11.29 -2.93 7.62
N LYS A 249 11.39 -2.09 6.58
CA LYS A 249 12.65 -1.90 5.84
C LYS A 249 13.77 -1.34 6.73
N PHE A 250 13.44 -0.53 7.74
CA PHE A 250 14.43 -0.01 8.69
C PHE A 250 14.90 -1.13 9.63
N VAL A 251 13.97 -1.97 10.12
CA VAL A 251 14.32 -3.16 10.91
C VAL A 251 15.20 -4.11 10.10
N HIS A 252 14.86 -4.34 8.83
CA HIS A 252 15.68 -5.16 7.92
C HIS A 252 17.10 -4.60 7.77
N ARG A 253 17.24 -3.28 7.60
CA ARG A 253 18.55 -2.62 7.52
C ARG A 253 19.36 -2.70 8.80
N MET A 254 18.75 -2.88 9.98
CA MET A 254 19.48 -3.15 11.22
C MET A 254 20.22 -4.49 11.16
N HIS A 255 19.67 -5.46 10.43
CA HIS A 255 20.26 -6.79 10.24
C HIS A 255 21.16 -6.88 8.99
N ASP A 256 21.17 -5.85 8.15
CA ASP A 256 22.08 -5.75 7.00
C ASP A 256 23.46 -5.32 7.47
N THR A 257 24.49 -5.70 6.74
CA THR A 257 25.90 -5.39 6.99
C THR A 257 26.28 -3.97 6.67
N SER A 258 25.47 -3.29 5.85
CA SER A 258 25.67 -1.87 5.62
C SER A 258 25.59 -1.09 6.94
N THR A 259 26.55 -0.22 7.17
CA THR A 259 26.63 0.62 8.37
C THR A 259 26.33 2.09 8.02
N PRO A 260 25.08 2.42 7.66
CA PRO A 260 24.74 3.82 7.40
C PRO A 260 24.91 4.66 8.68
N PRO A 261 25.21 5.94 8.59
CA PRO A 261 25.49 6.81 9.74
C PRO A 261 24.40 6.76 10.82
N TRP A 262 23.14 6.69 10.44
CA TRP A 262 22.01 6.61 11.39
C TRP A 262 22.03 5.32 12.23
N LYS A 263 22.48 4.20 11.66
CA LYS A 263 22.60 2.91 12.36
C LYS A 263 23.74 2.97 13.39
N GLN A 264 24.89 3.52 12.99
CA GLN A 264 26.02 3.73 13.91
C GLN A 264 25.61 4.64 15.06
N TRP A 265 24.93 5.75 14.77
CA TRP A 265 24.46 6.68 15.78
C TRP A 265 23.50 6.05 16.77
N LEU A 266 22.53 5.24 16.31
CA LEU A 266 21.61 4.50 17.16
C LEU A 266 22.32 3.57 18.14
N HIS A 267 23.36 2.89 17.69
CA HIS A 267 24.15 1.99 18.54
C HIS A 267 25.04 2.72 19.53
N SER A 268 25.66 3.85 19.15
CA SER A 268 26.65 4.53 19.97
C SER A 268 26.03 5.48 21.01
N HIS A 269 24.83 6.02 20.78
CA HIS A 269 24.22 7.06 21.61
C HIS A 269 22.92 6.63 22.33
N GLY A 270 22.71 5.33 22.52
CA GLY A 270 21.52 4.82 23.24
C GLY A 270 20.20 5.23 22.59
N GLY A 271 20.16 5.25 21.26
CA GLY A 271 19.02 5.73 20.47
C GLY A 271 17.73 4.90 20.58
N GLU A 272 17.66 3.94 21.52
CA GLU A 272 16.46 3.14 21.79
C GLU A 272 15.28 4.01 22.23
N ASP A 273 15.53 5.11 22.96
CA ASP A 273 14.53 6.07 23.38
C ASP A 273 14.09 7.06 22.28
N SER A 274 14.83 7.11 21.19
CA SER A 274 14.47 7.93 20.04
C SER A 274 13.17 7.44 19.37
N TYR A 275 12.51 8.33 18.62
CA TYR A 275 11.31 7.95 17.86
C TYR A 275 11.56 6.75 16.92
N LEU A 276 12.70 6.75 16.22
CA LEU A 276 13.08 5.64 15.35
C LEU A 276 13.37 4.36 16.14
N GLY A 277 14.09 4.46 17.26
CA GLY A 277 14.35 3.31 18.14
C GLY A 277 13.07 2.65 18.65
N LYS A 278 12.09 3.46 19.09
CA LYS A 278 10.78 2.97 19.52
C LYS A 278 10.01 2.27 18.40
N ILE A 279 10.05 2.81 17.17
CA ILE A 279 9.47 2.13 15.99
C ILE A 279 10.18 0.81 15.75
N LEU A 280 11.51 0.80 15.72
CA LEU A 280 12.28 -0.43 15.46
C LEU A 280 11.95 -1.52 16.49
N SER A 281 11.91 -1.17 17.76
CA SER A 281 11.57 -2.11 18.85
C SER A 281 10.14 -2.63 18.72
N SER A 282 9.17 -1.76 18.41
CA SER A 282 7.76 -2.16 18.25
C SER A 282 7.52 -3.04 17.01
N GLU A 283 8.32 -2.90 15.97
CA GLU A 283 8.19 -3.65 14.72
C GLU A 283 9.06 -4.92 14.68
N LEU A 284 9.96 -5.12 15.66
CA LEU A 284 10.90 -6.25 15.65
C LEU A 284 10.19 -7.60 15.68
N GLN A 285 9.21 -7.78 16.56
CA GLN A 285 8.45 -9.03 16.65
C GLN A 285 7.71 -9.34 15.35
N ARG A 286 7.09 -8.32 14.74
CA ARG A 286 6.42 -8.47 13.44
C ARG A 286 7.41 -8.82 12.33
N TYR A 287 8.61 -8.22 12.36
CA TYR A 287 9.66 -8.54 11.41
C TYR A 287 10.11 -10.00 11.54
N GLN A 288 10.34 -10.46 12.77
CA GLN A 288 10.75 -11.83 13.08
C GLN A 288 9.71 -12.86 12.62
N SER A 289 8.40 -12.58 12.81
CA SER A 289 7.33 -13.48 12.36
C SER A 289 7.18 -13.58 10.84
N LEU A 290 7.74 -12.62 10.07
CA LEU A 290 7.66 -12.58 8.61
C LEU A 290 8.95 -13.02 7.91
N THR A 291 10.04 -13.21 8.65
CA THR A 291 11.36 -13.50 8.07
C THR A 291 11.98 -14.78 8.63
N THR A 292 12.80 -15.43 7.80
CA THR A 292 13.67 -16.53 8.19
C THR A 292 15.13 -16.11 8.02
N ALA A 293 15.99 -16.56 8.91
CA ALA A 293 17.41 -16.29 8.84
C ALA A 293 18.17 -17.51 8.29
N ARG A 294 18.88 -17.33 7.18
CA ARG A 294 19.86 -18.29 6.71
C ARG A 294 21.16 -18.02 7.44
N ILE A 295 21.45 -18.85 8.42
CA ILE A 295 22.60 -18.67 9.32
C ILE A 295 23.89 -18.99 8.62
N VAL A 296 24.88 -18.14 8.88
CA VAL A 296 26.27 -18.36 8.50
C VAL A 296 27.20 -17.98 9.67
N THR A 297 27.11 -16.78 10.25
CA THR A 297 27.81 -16.39 11.48
C THR A 297 26.94 -16.56 12.72
N GLY A 298 25.63 -16.36 12.61
CA GLY A 298 24.67 -16.38 13.71
C GLY A 298 24.80 -15.24 14.72
N GLU A 299 25.53 -14.16 14.40
CA GLU A 299 25.74 -13.03 15.33
C GLU A 299 24.48 -12.19 15.53
N HIS A 300 23.75 -11.93 14.44
CA HIS A 300 22.58 -11.06 14.42
C HIS A 300 21.26 -11.83 14.32
N VAL A 301 21.27 -13.11 14.70
CA VAL A 301 20.09 -13.98 14.68
C VAL A 301 19.78 -14.39 16.12
N ALA A 302 18.58 -14.05 16.59
CA ALA A 302 18.12 -14.40 17.92
C ALA A 302 17.81 -15.90 18.01
N PHE A 303 18.43 -16.60 18.96
CA PHE A 303 18.34 -18.05 19.06
C PHE A 303 16.90 -18.54 19.21
N TRP A 304 16.12 -17.92 20.08
CA TRP A 304 14.76 -18.35 20.42
C TRP A 304 13.67 -17.74 19.54
N HIS A 305 13.85 -16.51 19.07
CA HIS A 305 12.77 -15.71 18.48
C HIS A 305 12.79 -15.61 16.96
N ASP A 306 13.92 -15.91 16.34
CA ASP A 306 14.02 -15.91 14.87
C ASP A 306 13.72 -17.29 14.29
N HIS A 307 13.12 -17.31 13.09
CA HIS A 307 13.02 -18.54 12.30
C HIS A 307 14.36 -18.82 11.62
N TRP A 308 15.05 -19.87 12.00
CA TRP A 308 16.36 -20.18 11.44
C TRP A 308 16.69 -21.68 11.34
N LEU A 309 16.18 -22.51 12.23
CA LEU A 309 16.42 -23.95 12.25
C LEU A 309 15.19 -24.73 11.77
N LEU A 310 14.01 -24.29 12.23
CA LEU A 310 12.72 -24.90 11.93
C LEU A 310 11.81 -23.89 11.20
N ASN A 311 10.67 -24.37 10.70
CA ASN A 311 9.63 -23.51 10.10
C ASN A 311 8.85 -22.67 11.14
N ILE A 312 9.08 -22.93 12.42
CA ILE A 312 8.55 -22.17 13.57
C ILE A 312 9.72 -21.71 14.43
N THR A 313 9.50 -20.78 15.34
CA THR A 313 10.52 -20.32 16.26
C THR A 313 10.88 -21.42 17.27
N LEU A 314 12.12 -21.41 17.79
CA LEU A 314 12.50 -22.38 18.81
C LEU A 314 11.71 -22.20 20.11
N GLN A 315 11.26 -20.98 20.43
CA GLN A 315 10.34 -20.71 21.53
C GLN A 315 9.01 -21.45 21.37
N GLU A 316 8.46 -21.52 20.17
CA GLU A 316 7.21 -22.23 19.86
C GLU A 316 7.42 -23.75 19.80
N ALA A 317 8.55 -24.18 19.27
CA ALA A 317 8.88 -25.61 19.14
C ALA A 317 9.22 -26.27 20.50
N PHE A 318 9.86 -25.51 21.40
CA PHE A 318 10.39 -26.00 22.69
C PHE A 318 9.96 -25.09 23.87
N PRO A 319 8.65 -24.95 24.12
CA PRO A 319 8.13 -23.99 25.09
C PRO A 319 8.54 -24.27 26.51
N ALA A 320 8.65 -25.55 26.95
CA ALA A 320 9.09 -25.89 28.30
C ALA A 320 10.56 -25.53 28.51
N LEU A 321 11.42 -25.82 27.52
CA LEU A 321 12.85 -25.48 27.61
C LEU A 321 13.05 -23.97 27.59
N TYR A 322 12.28 -23.22 26.78
CA TYR A 322 12.32 -21.77 26.71
C TYR A 322 12.09 -21.12 28.10
N THR A 323 11.15 -21.64 28.92
CA THR A 323 10.89 -21.10 30.27
C THR A 323 12.10 -21.26 31.23
N HIS A 324 13.00 -22.18 30.93
CA HIS A 324 14.24 -22.39 31.70
C HIS A 324 15.43 -21.57 31.17
N CYS A 325 15.25 -20.80 30.08
CA CYS A 325 16.31 -19.97 29.52
C CYS A 325 16.65 -18.79 30.44
N THR A 326 17.95 -18.53 30.61
CA THR A 326 18.48 -17.41 31.43
C THR A 326 18.78 -16.17 30.59
N ARG A 327 18.98 -16.32 29.27
CA ARG A 327 19.29 -15.24 28.30
C ARG A 327 18.43 -15.34 27.06
N LEU A 328 17.24 -14.76 27.15
CA LEU A 328 16.24 -14.82 26.08
C LEU A 328 16.67 -14.17 24.75
N VAL A 329 17.53 -13.16 24.82
CA VAL A 329 18.03 -12.40 23.66
C VAL A 329 19.40 -12.86 23.14
N ALA A 330 19.87 -14.04 23.57
CA ALA A 330 21.15 -14.57 23.10
C ALA A 330 21.13 -14.85 21.60
N SER A 331 22.22 -14.51 20.88
CA SER A 331 22.36 -14.85 19.47
C SER A 331 22.70 -16.33 19.28
N VAL A 332 22.41 -16.85 18.08
CA VAL A 332 22.78 -18.23 17.73
C VAL A 332 24.27 -18.50 17.94
N ARG A 333 25.12 -17.55 17.51
CA ARG A 333 26.59 -17.67 17.71
C ARG A 333 26.96 -17.84 19.19
N HIS A 334 26.35 -17.03 20.08
CA HIS A 334 26.64 -17.15 21.51
C HIS A 334 26.21 -18.50 22.09
N VAL A 335 25.01 -18.96 21.75
CA VAL A 335 24.49 -20.23 22.26
C VAL A 335 25.30 -21.43 21.76
N LEU A 336 25.64 -21.44 20.46
CA LEU A 336 26.42 -22.54 19.86
C LEU A 336 27.88 -22.55 20.34
N ARG A 337 28.51 -21.37 20.53
CA ARG A 337 29.87 -21.26 21.03
C ARG A 337 29.99 -21.65 22.50
N ASP A 338 29.08 -21.15 23.33
CA ASP A 338 29.15 -21.32 24.78
C ASP A 338 28.52 -22.66 25.24
N GLY A 339 27.71 -23.28 24.36
CA GLY A 339 26.93 -24.48 24.63
C GLY A 339 25.55 -24.15 25.22
N LEU A 340 24.50 -24.78 24.71
CA LEU A 340 23.09 -24.52 25.08
C LEU A 340 22.89 -24.58 26.61
N ARG A 341 23.52 -25.55 27.26
CA ARG A 341 23.35 -25.80 28.71
C ARG A 341 23.75 -24.61 29.59
N ARG A 342 24.70 -23.78 29.16
CA ARG A 342 25.13 -22.58 29.91
C ARG A 342 24.09 -21.46 29.89
N HIS A 343 23.15 -21.51 28.94
CA HIS A 343 22.07 -20.54 28.82
C HIS A 343 20.76 -21.01 29.48
N LEU A 344 20.79 -22.18 30.16
CA LEU A 344 19.65 -22.77 30.86
C LEU A 344 19.83 -22.77 32.36
N ARG A 345 18.73 -22.83 33.11
CA ARG A 345 18.77 -23.05 34.58
C ARG A 345 19.33 -24.44 34.89
N PRO A 346 20.04 -24.63 36.01
CA PRO A 346 20.67 -25.90 36.33
C PRO A 346 19.71 -27.09 36.44
N ARG A 347 18.49 -26.85 36.94
CA ARG A 347 17.45 -27.88 37.08
C ARG A 347 16.38 -27.67 36.01
N LEU A 348 16.16 -28.68 35.21
CA LEU A 348 15.11 -28.73 34.21
C LEU A 348 13.98 -29.64 34.66
N THR A 349 12.76 -29.38 34.22
CA THR A 349 11.66 -30.34 34.32
C THR A 349 11.90 -31.51 33.36
N ASN A 350 11.24 -32.65 33.58
CA ASN A 350 11.39 -33.82 32.70
C ASN A 350 10.99 -33.48 31.24
N VAL A 351 9.97 -32.65 31.06
CA VAL A 351 9.55 -32.18 29.73
C VAL A 351 10.65 -31.32 29.08
N ALA A 352 11.19 -30.35 29.81
CA ALA A 352 12.25 -29.48 29.29
C ALA A 352 13.55 -30.26 29.00
N ALA A 353 13.87 -31.32 29.78
CA ALA A 353 15.01 -32.18 29.48
C ALA A 353 14.82 -33.02 28.19
N GLY A 354 13.62 -33.49 27.93
CA GLY A 354 13.28 -34.14 26.66
C GLY A 354 13.38 -33.19 25.47
N GLU A 355 12.89 -31.95 25.63
CA GLU A 355 13.00 -30.90 24.61
C GLU A 355 14.47 -30.50 24.37
N GLU A 356 15.30 -30.44 25.42
CA GLU A 356 16.75 -30.17 25.30
C GLU A 356 17.43 -31.23 24.42
N SER A 357 17.15 -32.52 24.67
CA SER A 357 17.74 -33.61 23.88
C SER A 357 17.36 -33.50 22.42
N THR A 358 16.08 -33.25 22.13
CA THR A 358 15.58 -33.09 20.77
C THR A 358 16.22 -31.88 20.08
N LEU A 359 16.33 -30.74 20.78
CA LEU A 359 16.95 -29.54 20.22
C LEU A 359 18.45 -29.77 19.93
N LEU A 360 19.17 -30.44 20.83
CA LEU A 360 20.60 -30.78 20.64
C LEU A 360 20.80 -31.68 19.42
N ASP A 361 19.90 -32.63 19.17
CA ASP A 361 19.94 -33.44 17.95
C ASP A 361 19.72 -32.62 16.69
N CYS A 362 18.78 -31.66 16.68
CA CYS A 362 18.60 -30.72 15.58
C CYS A 362 19.84 -29.83 15.32
N LEU A 363 20.54 -29.45 16.41
CA LEU A 363 21.72 -28.59 16.33
C LEU A 363 23.00 -29.28 15.82
N ARG A 364 23.09 -30.61 15.85
CA ARG A 364 24.30 -31.38 15.49
C ARG A 364 24.86 -31.07 14.12
N HIS A 365 24.00 -30.74 13.16
CA HIS A 365 24.40 -30.46 11.79
C HIS A 365 24.58 -28.96 11.50
N THR A 366 24.45 -28.10 12.51
CA THR A 366 24.58 -26.66 12.36
C THR A 366 26.05 -26.26 12.50
N THR A 367 26.66 -25.83 11.39
CA THR A 367 28.04 -25.32 11.39
C THR A 367 28.03 -23.83 11.08
N LEU A 368 28.76 -23.04 11.86
CA LEU A 368 28.96 -21.61 11.63
C LEU A 368 30.23 -21.38 10.80
N THR A 369 30.19 -20.40 9.94
CA THR A 369 31.33 -19.93 9.12
C THR A 369 31.43 -18.41 9.17
N ASP A 370 32.49 -17.81 8.63
CA ASP A 370 32.72 -16.36 8.70
C ASP A 370 32.02 -15.55 7.59
N ARG A 371 31.12 -16.19 6.81
CA ARG A 371 30.29 -15.47 5.83
C ARG A 371 29.07 -14.86 6.54
N GLN A 372 28.44 -13.88 5.88
CA GLN A 372 27.35 -13.11 6.46
C GLN A 372 26.01 -13.87 6.49
N ASP A 373 25.26 -13.67 7.57
CA ASP A 373 23.87 -14.13 7.69
C ASP A 373 23.00 -13.40 6.66
N THR A 374 22.03 -14.11 6.09
CA THR A 374 21.06 -13.52 5.17
C THR A 374 19.65 -13.70 5.70
N ARG A 375 18.84 -12.65 5.66
CA ARG A 375 17.44 -12.71 6.03
C ARG A 375 16.54 -12.67 4.80
N LEU A 376 15.62 -13.62 4.74
CA LEU A 376 14.67 -13.81 3.66
C LEU A 376 13.24 -13.71 4.22
N LEU A 377 12.28 -13.42 3.37
CA LEU A 377 10.87 -13.55 3.74
C LEU A 377 10.49 -15.02 3.92
N LEU A 378 9.62 -15.31 4.89
CA LEU A 378 9.08 -16.63 5.19
C LEU A 378 8.01 -17.02 4.15
N SER A 379 8.37 -16.97 2.88
CA SER A 379 7.56 -17.38 1.73
C SER A 379 8.00 -18.76 1.23
N SER A 380 7.19 -19.42 0.44
CA SER A 380 7.53 -20.69 -0.21
C SER A 380 7.57 -20.53 -1.74
N PRO A 381 8.75 -20.49 -2.37
CA PRO A 381 10.11 -20.52 -1.77
C PRO A 381 10.47 -19.21 -1.03
N PRO A 382 11.46 -19.21 -0.11
CA PRO A 382 11.94 -18.00 0.55
C PRO A 382 12.49 -16.99 -0.47
N GLU A 383 12.16 -15.70 -0.30
CA GLU A 383 12.56 -14.63 -1.21
C GLU A 383 13.23 -13.47 -0.46
N PRO A 384 14.05 -12.64 -1.13
CA PRO A 384 14.65 -11.46 -0.53
C PRO A 384 13.59 -10.55 0.09
N PHE A 385 13.95 -9.88 1.20
CA PHE A 385 13.05 -8.98 1.89
C PHE A 385 12.61 -7.83 0.98
N SER A 386 11.29 -7.60 0.95
CA SER A 386 10.67 -6.42 0.35
C SER A 386 9.40 -6.05 1.12
N SER A 387 9.10 -4.74 1.24
CA SER A 387 7.84 -4.29 1.88
C SER A 387 6.60 -4.84 1.17
N ARG A 388 6.68 -5.07 -0.14
CA ARG A 388 5.61 -5.70 -0.93
C ARG A 388 5.43 -7.17 -0.57
N GLY A 389 6.52 -7.92 -0.42
CA GLY A 389 6.50 -9.31 -0.01
C GLY A 389 5.98 -9.46 1.42
N ALA A 390 6.46 -8.62 2.35
CA ALA A 390 5.97 -8.57 3.73
C ALA A 390 4.45 -8.29 3.78
N TYR A 391 3.97 -7.31 3.01
CA TYR A 391 2.54 -7.03 2.91
C TYR A 391 1.74 -8.25 2.40
N ARG A 392 2.27 -8.96 1.39
CA ARG A 392 1.63 -10.17 0.87
C ARG A 392 1.56 -11.29 1.91
N LEU A 393 2.64 -11.50 2.68
CA LEU A 393 2.66 -12.49 3.77
C LEU A 393 1.69 -12.14 4.91
N MET A 394 1.61 -10.87 5.32
CA MET A 394 0.65 -10.42 6.34
C MET A 394 -0.81 -10.63 5.92
N HIS A 395 -1.07 -10.71 4.62
CA HIS A 395 -2.40 -10.96 4.06
C HIS A 395 -2.49 -12.35 3.44
N ALA A 396 -1.54 -13.25 3.72
CA ALA A 396 -1.66 -14.64 3.33
C ALA A 396 -2.85 -15.29 4.08
N GLY A 397 -3.73 -15.93 3.35
CA GLY A 397 -4.91 -16.59 3.89
C GLY A 397 -5.47 -17.58 2.90
N VAL A 398 -6.51 -18.30 3.28
CA VAL A 398 -7.15 -19.30 2.41
C VAL A 398 -7.72 -18.60 1.18
N PRO A 399 -7.34 -19.03 -0.03
CA PRO A 399 -7.92 -18.50 -1.26
C PRO A 399 -9.42 -18.72 -1.30
N SER A 400 -10.14 -17.71 -1.77
CA SER A 400 -11.58 -17.80 -2.03
C SER A 400 -11.83 -18.22 -3.47
N ASP A 401 -12.89 -19.00 -3.71
CA ASP A 401 -13.36 -19.31 -5.07
C ASP A 401 -13.66 -18.07 -5.91
N ALA A 402 -13.91 -16.95 -5.27
CA ALA A 402 -14.06 -15.65 -5.92
C ALA A 402 -12.85 -15.23 -6.77
N MET A 403 -11.67 -15.87 -6.61
CA MET A 403 -10.51 -15.62 -7.48
C MET A 403 -10.83 -15.81 -8.96
N ARG A 404 -11.72 -16.74 -9.30
CA ARG A 404 -12.03 -17.11 -10.69
C ARG A 404 -12.53 -15.93 -11.51
N PHE A 405 -13.37 -15.04 -10.96
CA PHE A 405 -13.83 -13.87 -11.70
C PHE A 405 -12.80 -12.76 -11.78
N TRP A 406 -11.86 -12.65 -10.82
CA TRP A 406 -10.76 -11.70 -10.92
C TRP A 406 -9.78 -12.04 -12.04
N ALA A 407 -9.62 -13.32 -12.37
CA ALA A 407 -8.78 -13.80 -13.46
C ALA A 407 -9.36 -13.50 -14.84
N THR A 408 -10.67 -13.22 -14.96
CA THR A 408 -11.34 -12.93 -16.24
C THR A 408 -10.76 -11.70 -16.94
N LEU A 409 -10.98 -11.57 -18.24
CA LEU A 409 -10.56 -10.42 -19.05
C LEU A 409 -11.60 -9.29 -19.08
N LEU A 410 -12.70 -9.44 -18.36
CA LEU A 410 -13.79 -8.48 -18.29
C LEU A 410 -13.36 -7.11 -17.72
N PRO A 411 -14.04 -6.02 -18.12
CA PRO A 411 -13.84 -4.70 -17.52
C PRO A 411 -14.14 -4.69 -16.03
N MET A 412 -13.46 -3.77 -15.29
CA MET A 412 -13.59 -3.66 -13.83
C MET A 412 -15.05 -3.45 -13.36
N LYS A 413 -15.89 -2.76 -14.14
CA LYS A 413 -17.31 -2.57 -13.82
C LYS A 413 -18.09 -3.88 -13.73
N VAL A 414 -17.77 -4.87 -14.60
CA VAL A 414 -18.41 -6.19 -14.59
C VAL A 414 -17.86 -7.05 -13.44
N LYS A 415 -16.54 -7.02 -13.21
CA LYS A 415 -15.92 -7.71 -12.07
C LYS A 415 -16.44 -7.20 -10.73
N PHE A 416 -16.64 -5.88 -10.60
CA PHE A 416 -17.22 -5.28 -9.40
C PHE A 416 -18.68 -5.71 -9.18
N PHE A 417 -19.47 -5.76 -10.25
CA PHE A 417 -20.82 -6.31 -10.22
C PHE A 417 -20.82 -7.78 -9.75
N ALA A 418 -19.96 -8.62 -10.34
CA ALA A 418 -19.82 -10.02 -9.97
C ALA A 418 -19.43 -10.19 -8.48
N TRP A 419 -18.57 -9.33 -7.98
CA TRP A 419 -18.17 -9.30 -6.58
C TRP A 419 -19.34 -8.97 -5.64
N LEU A 420 -20.19 -8.01 -6.00
CA LEU A 420 -21.39 -7.69 -5.24
C LEU A 420 -22.43 -8.80 -5.32
N LEU A 421 -22.61 -9.40 -6.50
CA LEU A 421 -23.53 -10.52 -6.71
C LEU A 421 -23.16 -11.72 -5.83
N GLY A 422 -21.89 -12.15 -5.86
CA GLY A 422 -21.41 -13.26 -5.03
C GLY A 422 -21.51 -13.03 -3.52
N ARG A 423 -21.73 -11.77 -3.09
CA ARG A 423 -21.96 -11.38 -1.69
C ARG A 423 -23.42 -11.11 -1.36
N GLY A 424 -24.35 -11.24 -2.32
CA GLY A 424 -25.76 -10.87 -2.14
C GLY A 424 -25.93 -9.38 -1.79
N ARG A 425 -25.11 -8.49 -2.37
CA ARG A 425 -25.08 -7.06 -2.05
C ARG A 425 -25.47 -6.16 -3.25
N LEU A 426 -26.15 -6.73 -4.23
CA LEU A 426 -26.76 -5.91 -5.29
C LEU A 426 -27.96 -5.15 -4.72
N ASN A 427 -28.16 -3.93 -5.21
CA ASN A 427 -29.31 -3.09 -4.84
C ASN A 427 -30.59 -3.60 -5.52
N THR A 428 -31.00 -4.82 -5.18
CA THR A 428 -32.30 -5.37 -5.56
C THR A 428 -33.38 -4.70 -4.69
N ARG A 429 -34.63 -4.73 -5.13
CA ARG A 429 -35.74 -4.15 -4.36
C ARG A 429 -35.91 -4.89 -3.02
N ALA A 430 -35.78 -6.23 -2.99
CA ALA A 430 -35.82 -7.02 -1.77
C ALA A 430 -34.67 -6.65 -0.80
N TYR A 431 -33.46 -6.42 -1.31
CA TYR A 431 -32.34 -5.97 -0.46
C TYR A 431 -32.57 -4.57 0.10
N LEU A 432 -33.15 -3.65 -0.67
CA LEU A 432 -33.49 -2.31 -0.19
C LEU A 432 -34.63 -2.34 0.85
N HIS A 433 -35.59 -3.25 0.71
CA HIS A 433 -36.62 -3.51 1.73
C HIS A 433 -36.02 -4.04 3.03
N HIS A 434 -35.16 -5.05 2.94
CA HIS A 434 -34.44 -5.58 4.12
C HIS A 434 -33.65 -4.50 4.87
N ARG A 435 -33.22 -3.46 4.19
CA ARG A 435 -32.53 -2.29 4.77
C ARG A 435 -33.48 -1.17 5.21
N ASN A 436 -34.78 -1.38 5.23
CA ASN A 436 -35.80 -0.39 5.55
C ASN A 436 -35.77 0.89 4.69
N ILE A 437 -35.30 0.76 3.43
CA ILE A 437 -35.25 1.87 2.45
C ILE A 437 -36.51 1.90 1.59
N ARG A 438 -37.18 0.76 1.43
CA ARG A 438 -38.41 0.59 0.65
C ARG A 438 -39.47 -0.17 1.44
N THR A 439 -40.76 0.04 1.06
CA THR A 439 -41.89 -0.75 1.58
C THR A 439 -41.86 -2.17 0.95
N LEU A 440 -42.63 -3.08 1.51
CA LEU A 440 -42.77 -4.42 0.93
C LEU A 440 -43.41 -4.39 -0.45
N GLU A 441 -44.45 -3.57 -0.63
CA GLU A 441 -45.20 -3.42 -1.88
C GLU A 441 -44.33 -2.90 -3.01
N ASP A 442 -43.43 -1.96 -2.72
CA ASP A 442 -42.46 -1.41 -3.68
C ASP A 442 -41.32 -2.41 -3.99
N SER A 443 -41.30 -3.54 -3.32
CA SER A 443 -40.18 -4.49 -3.41
C SER A 443 -40.46 -5.69 -4.31
N TRP A 444 -41.61 -5.70 -4.97
CA TRP A 444 -41.97 -6.73 -5.93
C TRP A 444 -41.30 -6.51 -7.29
N CYS A 445 -41.12 -7.63 -8.01
CA CYS A 445 -40.62 -7.59 -9.37
C CYS A 445 -41.62 -6.91 -10.30
N VAL A 446 -41.15 -5.99 -11.16
CA VAL A 446 -41.99 -5.28 -12.14
C VAL A 446 -42.65 -6.23 -13.13
N HIS A 447 -41.96 -7.30 -13.49
CA HIS A 447 -42.43 -8.31 -14.46
C HIS A 447 -43.22 -9.45 -13.83
N CYS A 448 -43.13 -9.65 -12.49
CA CYS A 448 -43.77 -10.74 -11.77
C CYS A 448 -44.46 -10.18 -10.51
N PRO A 449 -45.68 -9.60 -10.64
CA PRO A 449 -46.40 -9.01 -9.53
C PRO A 449 -46.58 -9.99 -8.36
N GLY A 450 -46.40 -9.49 -7.12
CA GLY A 450 -46.49 -10.31 -5.92
C GLY A 450 -45.24 -11.14 -5.58
N VAL A 451 -44.22 -11.11 -6.42
CA VAL A 451 -42.96 -11.83 -6.16
C VAL A 451 -41.86 -10.85 -5.77
N LEU A 452 -41.19 -11.08 -4.62
CA LEU A 452 -40.07 -10.27 -4.16
C LEU A 452 -38.93 -10.28 -5.17
N GLU A 453 -38.41 -9.09 -5.50
CA GLU A 453 -37.28 -8.93 -6.42
C GLU A 453 -35.96 -9.21 -5.69
N THR A 454 -35.65 -10.46 -5.45
CA THR A 454 -34.33 -10.91 -4.95
C THR A 454 -33.35 -11.06 -6.12
N ASP A 455 -32.06 -11.22 -5.81
CA ASP A 455 -31.01 -11.58 -6.78
C ASP A 455 -31.35 -12.92 -7.46
N ILE A 456 -31.75 -13.95 -6.69
CA ILE A 456 -32.19 -15.24 -7.22
C ILE A 456 -33.37 -15.05 -8.19
N HIS A 457 -34.37 -14.24 -7.83
CA HIS A 457 -35.50 -13.99 -8.72
C HIS A 457 -35.06 -13.31 -10.01
N ILE A 458 -34.23 -12.24 -9.94
CA ILE A 458 -33.77 -11.49 -11.11
C ILE A 458 -33.03 -12.37 -12.11
N PHE A 459 -32.17 -13.26 -11.63
CA PHE A 459 -31.28 -14.04 -12.50
C PHE A 459 -31.79 -15.44 -12.84
N VAL A 460 -32.72 -15.99 -12.07
CA VAL A 460 -33.25 -17.36 -12.26
C VAL A 460 -34.77 -17.37 -12.35
N GLY A 461 -35.47 -16.87 -11.32
CA GLY A 461 -36.92 -17.05 -11.16
C GLY A 461 -37.77 -16.13 -12.02
N CYS A 462 -37.25 -15.01 -12.53
CA CYS A 462 -38.01 -14.08 -13.36
C CYS A 462 -38.27 -14.68 -14.75
N HIS A 463 -39.51 -14.59 -15.26
CA HIS A 463 -39.84 -15.09 -16.59
C HIS A 463 -38.96 -14.50 -17.71
N LYS A 464 -38.52 -13.25 -17.57
CA LYS A 464 -37.57 -12.60 -18.50
C LYS A 464 -36.20 -13.28 -18.49
N ALA A 465 -35.67 -13.58 -17.32
CA ALA A 465 -34.41 -14.31 -17.20
C ALA A 465 -34.55 -15.76 -17.72
N HIS A 466 -35.63 -16.43 -17.31
CA HIS A 466 -35.92 -17.78 -17.79
C HIS A 466 -35.99 -17.86 -19.34
N ALA A 467 -36.61 -16.87 -19.98
CA ALA A 467 -36.66 -16.82 -21.45
C ALA A 467 -35.28 -16.61 -22.11
N VAL A 468 -34.33 -15.94 -21.42
CA VAL A 468 -32.93 -15.82 -21.89
C VAL A 468 -32.21 -17.16 -21.75
N TRP A 469 -32.33 -17.83 -20.59
CA TRP A 469 -31.69 -19.13 -20.35
C TRP A 469 -32.24 -20.23 -21.26
N ALA A 470 -33.55 -20.24 -21.49
CA ALA A 470 -34.21 -21.18 -22.40
C ALA A 470 -33.66 -21.04 -23.84
N ARG A 471 -33.42 -19.83 -24.33
CA ARG A 471 -32.81 -19.61 -25.66
C ARG A 471 -31.39 -20.16 -25.76
N LEU A 472 -30.64 -20.13 -24.67
CA LEU A 472 -29.27 -20.66 -24.60
C LEU A 472 -29.24 -22.18 -24.35
N GLY A 473 -30.41 -22.81 -24.05
CA GLY A 473 -30.49 -24.23 -23.68
C GLY A 473 -29.80 -24.56 -22.35
N ILE A 474 -29.73 -23.57 -21.43
CA ILE A 474 -29.02 -23.72 -20.16
C ILE A 474 -30.00 -23.74 -19.00
N SER A 475 -29.90 -24.78 -18.15
CA SER A 475 -30.64 -24.85 -16.89
C SER A 475 -29.91 -24.08 -15.82
N MET A 476 -30.55 -23.03 -15.30
CA MET A 476 -30.00 -22.18 -14.25
C MET A 476 -30.62 -22.55 -12.90
N HIS A 477 -29.76 -22.80 -11.89
CA HIS A 477 -30.17 -23.15 -10.52
C HIS A 477 -29.89 -21.99 -9.55
N CYS A 478 -30.66 -21.94 -8.47
CA CYS A 478 -30.61 -20.83 -7.50
C CYS A 478 -29.23 -20.66 -6.83
N ASP A 479 -28.54 -21.75 -6.52
CA ASP A 479 -27.23 -21.76 -5.88
C ASP A 479 -26.10 -21.23 -6.78
N LEU A 480 -26.29 -21.25 -8.11
CA LEU A 480 -25.35 -20.68 -9.07
C LEU A 480 -25.30 -19.15 -9.06
N VAL A 481 -26.32 -18.48 -8.53
CA VAL A 481 -26.35 -17.00 -8.46
C VAL A 481 -25.20 -16.49 -7.59
N GLN A 482 -24.93 -17.13 -6.46
CA GLN A 482 -23.85 -16.77 -5.56
C GLN A 482 -22.49 -17.35 -6.00
N ARG A 483 -22.50 -18.34 -6.87
CA ARG A 483 -21.30 -18.95 -7.47
C ARG A 483 -21.33 -18.85 -9.00
N PRO A 484 -21.36 -17.63 -9.55
CA PRO A 484 -21.55 -17.39 -10.99
C PRO A 484 -20.43 -17.98 -11.86
N TRP A 485 -19.27 -18.29 -11.29
CA TRP A 485 -18.16 -18.97 -11.96
C TRP A 485 -18.41 -20.47 -12.24
N ASP A 486 -19.44 -21.06 -11.64
CA ASP A 486 -19.84 -22.46 -11.87
C ASP A 486 -20.94 -22.58 -12.94
N ILE A 487 -21.48 -21.47 -13.44
CA ILE A 487 -22.49 -21.47 -14.52
C ILE A 487 -21.88 -22.04 -15.80
N GLY A 488 -22.64 -22.90 -16.48
CA GLY A 488 -22.26 -23.50 -17.75
C GLY A 488 -21.15 -24.53 -17.65
N VAL A 489 -20.87 -25.06 -16.45
CA VAL A 489 -20.02 -26.27 -16.32
C VAL A 489 -20.66 -27.41 -17.07
N GLY A 490 -19.90 -28.06 -17.99
CA GLY A 490 -20.39 -29.12 -18.86
C GLY A 490 -20.92 -28.67 -20.24
N VAL A 491 -20.95 -27.36 -20.52
CA VAL A 491 -21.22 -26.88 -21.89
C VAL A 491 -20.04 -27.23 -22.80
N THR A 492 -20.33 -27.73 -24.00
CA THR A 492 -19.31 -28.16 -25.00
C THR A 492 -18.62 -27.00 -25.71
N LEU A 493 -18.24 -25.98 -24.96
CA LEU A 493 -17.55 -24.74 -25.42
C LEU A 493 -16.23 -24.56 -24.68
N PRO A 494 -15.29 -23.79 -25.24
CA PRO A 494 -14.01 -23.56 -24.59
C PRO A 494 -14.14 -22.99 -23.18
N ASP A 495 -13.64 -23.69 -22.16
CA ASP A 495 -13.79 -23.33 -20.73
C ASP A 495 -13.07 -22.00 -20.38
N VAL A 496 -12.04 -21.65 -21.14
CA VAL A 496 -11.20 -20.46 -20.89
C VAL A 496 -12.01 -19.16 -20.82
N LEU A 497 -13.08 -19.02 -21.61
CA LEU A 497 -13.93 -17.84 -21.66
C LEU A 497 -15.32 -18.06 -21.04
N ARG A 498 -15.58 -19.22 -20.48
CA ARG A 498 -16.88 -19.56 -19.90
C ARG A 498 -17.30 -18.58 -18.81
N VAL A 499 -16.41 -18.32 -17.86
CA VAL A 499 -16.68 -17.39 -16.76
C VAL A 499 -16.91 -15.97 -17.27
N ASP A 500 -16.10 -15.53 -18.25
CA ASP A 500 -16.27 -14.22 -18.89
C ASP A 500 -17.65 -14.07 -19.55
N PHE A 501 -18.05 -15.07 -20.32
CA PHE A 501 -19.34 -15.07 -21.02
C PHE A 501 -20.52 -15.00 -20.05
N PHE A 502 -20.58 -15.88 -19.05
CA PHE A 502 -21.72 -15.92 -18.14
C PHE A 502 -21.78 -14.73 -17.20
N LEU A 503 -20.67 -14.21 -16.73
CA LEU A 503 -20.64 -12.95 -15.96
C LEU A 503 -21.11 -11.76 -16.81
N LEU A 504 -20.77 -11.73 -18.10
CA LEU A 504 -21.24 -10.69 -19.01
C LEU A 504 -22.74 -10.82 -19.25
N LEU A 505 -23.26 -12.05 -19.38
CA LEU A 505 -24.69 -12.32 -19.51
C LEU A 505 -25.48 -11.85 -18.27
N LEU A 506 -25.02 -12.21 -17.07
CA LEU A 506 -25.62 -11.75 -15.81
C LEU A 506 -25.57 -10.22 -15.70
N TRP A 507 -24.49 -9.60 -16.13
CA TRP A 507 -24.37 -8.14 -16.20
C TRP A 507 -25.42 -7.52 -17.13
N HIS A 508 -25.69 -8.12 -18.27
CA HIS A 508 -26.72 -7.62 -19.21
C HIS A 508 -28.14 -7.88 -18.71
N LEU A 509 -28.42 -8.98 -18.03
CA LEU A 509 -29.68 -9.21 -17.31
C LEU A 509 -29.90 -8.12 -16.25
N TRP A 510 -28.88 -7.80 -15.45
CA TRP A 510 -28.93 -6.72 -14.49
C TRP A 510 -29.17 -5.36 -15.14
N LYS A 511 -28.54 -5.09 -16.28
CA LYS A 511 -28.76 -3.86 -17.05
C LYS A 511 -30.17 -3.78 -17.64
N ALA A 512 -30.71 -4.90 -18.11
CA ALA A 512 -32.08 -4.98 -18.62
C ALA A 512 -33.11 -4.67 -17.51
N ARG A 513 -32.92 -5.28 -16.34
CA ARG A 513 -33.72 -4.94 -15.15
C ARG A 513 -33.63 -3.46 -14.79
N ASN A 514 -32.43 -2.89 -14.78
CA ASN A 514 -32.25 -1.46 -14.49
C ASN A 514 -32.87 -0.56 -15.58
N ALA A 515 -32.79 -0.95 -16.86
CA ALA A 515 -33.45 -0.22 -17.94
C ALA A 515 -34.98 -0.15 -17.74
N MET A 516 -35.59 -1.24 -17.29
CA MET A 516 -37.01 -1.25 -16.98
C MET A 516 -37.36 -0.35 -15.78
N ILE A 517 -36.55 -0.39 -14.69
CA ILE A 517 -36.85 0.35 -13.46
C ILE A 517 -36.64 1.86 -13.62
N PHE A 518 -35.56 2.29 -14.28
CA PHE A 518 -35.16 3.68 -14.33
C PHE A 518 -35.61 4.41 -15.59
N TYR A 519 -35.81 3.66 -16.69
CA TYR A 519 -36.14 4.24 -17.99
C TYR A 519 -37.44 3.69 -18.58
N GLN A 520 -38.12 2.76 -17.87
CA GLN A 520 -39.34 2.06 -18.33
C GLN A 520 -39.14 1.36 -19.69
N LEU A 521 -37.89 0.96 -19.97
CA LEU A 521 -37.52 0.30 -21.21
C LEU A 521 -37.47 -1.21 -20.98
N ASP A 522 -38.49 -1.93 -21.50
CA ASP A 522 -38.54 -3.39 -21.47
C ASP A 522 -37.68 -3.98 -22.60
N LEU A 523 -36.59 -4.62 -22.25
CA LEU A 523 -35.70 -5.27 -23.21
C LEU A 523 -36.11 -6.73 -23.43
N PRO A 524 -36.45 -7.13 -24.67
CA PRO A 524 -36.73 -8.55 -24.95
C PRO A 524 -35.49 -9.42 -24.82
N PRO A 525 -35.63 -10.72 -24.53
CA PRO A 525 -34.50 -11.66 -24.34
C PRO A 525 -33.49 -11.63 -25.48
N ARG A 526 -33.95 -11.47 -26.70
CA ARG A 526 -33.11 -11.32 -27.90
C ARG A 526 -32.18 -10.12 -27.82
N GLU A 527 -32.69 -8.98 -27.39
CA GLU A 527 -31.91 -7.76 -27.29
C GLU A 527 -30.84 -7.86 -26.16
N VAL A 528 -31.15 -8.57 -25.08
CA VAL A 528 -30.16 -8.86 -24.04
C VAL A 528 -28.97 -9.63 -24.62
N LEU A 529 -29.23 -10.69 -25.39
CA LEU A 529 -28.19 -11.51 -26.06
C LEU A 529 -27.42 -10.70 -27.12
N ASN A 530 -28.10 -9.86 -27.90
CA ASN A 530 -27.44 -8.94 -28.85
C ASN A 530 -26.44 -8.02 -28.15
N ARG A 531 -26.79 -7.47 -26.99
CA ARG A 531 -25.89 -6.61 -26.21
C ARG A 531 -24.69 -7.37 -25.65
N VAL A 532 -24.86 -8.64 -25.30
CA VAL A 532 -23.72 -9.52 -24.95
C VAL A 532 -22.78 -9.64 -26.15
N ALA A 533 -23.31 -9.94 -27.35
CA ALA A 533 -22.52 -10.04 -28.57
C ALA A 533 -21.76 -8.75 -28.87
N LEU A 534 -22.44 -7.60 -28.82
CA LEU A 534 -21.83 -6.28 -29.06
C LEU A 534 -20.69 -5.96 -28.08
N ASP A 535 -20.86 -6.27 -26.78
CA ASP A 535 -19.80 -6.04 -25.80
C ASP A 535 -18.60 -7.00 -26.03
N LEU A 536 -18.83 -8.26 -26.44
CA LEU A 536 -17.76 -9.18 -26.82
C LEU A 536 -16.98 -8.68 -28.04
N ASP A 537 -17.69 -8.12 -29.01
CA ASP A 537 -17.08 -7.49 -30.20
C ASP A 537 -16.26 -6.26 -29.85
N ALA A 538 -16.83 -5.34 -29.07
CA ALA A 538 -16.16 -4.12 -28.63
C ALA A 538 -14.89 -4.41 -27.81
N TRP A 539 -14.89 -5.52 -27.08
CA TRP A 539 -13.77 -5.88 -26.21
C TRP A 539 -12.81 -6.92 -26.82
N THR A 540 -12.93 -7.27 -28.08
CA THR A 540 -12.08 -8.26 -28.79
C THR A 540 -10.58 -8.01 -28.56
N ARG A 541 -10.15 -6.75 -28.44
CA ARG A 541 -8.76 -6.40 -28.14
C ARG A 541 -8.26 -6.93 -26.78
N ARG A 542 -9.14 -7.18 -25.83
CA ARG A 542 -8.79 -7.77 -24.53
C ARG A 542 -8.48 -9.25 -24.64
N TYR A 543 -9.07 -9.94 -25.63
CA TYR A 543 -9.00 -11.37 -25.87
C TYR A 543 -7.97 -11.74 -26.94
N LYS A 544 -6.90 -10.95 -27.12
CA LYS A 544 -5.89 -11.16 -28.17
C LYS A 544 -5.30 -12.58 -28.19
N LYS A 545 -5.13 -13.19 -27.01
CA LYS A 545 -4.56 -14.54 -26.85
C LYS A 545 -5.61 -15.66 -27.02
N HIS A 546 -6.90 -15.32 -27.05
CA HIS A 546 -8.04 -16.25 -27.05
C HIS A 546 -9.03 -15.92 -28.17
N ARG A 547 -8.51 -15.50 -29.33
CA ARG A 547 -9.37 -15.08 -30.45
C ARG A 547 -10.20 -16.20 -31.03
N LEU A 548 -9.63 -17.41 -31.12
CA LEU A 548 -10.31 -18.59 -31.65
C LEU A 548 -11.44 -19.03 -30.71
N GLU A 549 -11.14 -19.10 -29.43
CA GLU A 549 -12.11 -19.47 -28.41
C GLU A 549 -13.23 -18.42 -28.33
N LEU A 550 -12.91 -17.13 -28.45
CA LEU A 550 -13.90 -16.06 -28.51
C LEU A 550 -14.83 -16.22 -29.73
N GLN A 551 -14.27 -16.57 -30.89
CA GLN A 551 -15.06 -16.79 -32.10
C GLN A 551 -16.05 -17.96 -31.90
N VAL A 552 -15.62 -19.07 -31.31
CA VAL A 552 -16.50 -20.22 -31.00
C VAL A 552 -17.68 -19.79 -30.11
N TRP A 553 -17.44 -19.00 -29.08
CA TRP A 553 -18.49 -18.47 -28.21
C TRP A 553 -19.45 -17.53 -28.95
N ARG A 554 -18.95 -16.72 -29.87
CA ARG A 554 -19.76 -15.81 -30.70
C ARG A 554 -20.64 -16.56 -31.67
N ASP A 555 -20.09 -17.57 -32.36
CA ASP A 555 -20.80 -18.38 -33.34
C ASP A 555 -21.92 -19.17 -32.63
N TRP A 556 -21.63 -19.78 -31.49
CA TRP A 556 -22.64 -20.43 -30.67
C TRP A 556 -23.75 -19.44 -30.24
N LEU A 557 -23.40 -18.23 -29.77
CA LEU A 557 -24.38 -17.22 -29.40
C LEU A 557 -25.26 -16.80 -30.60
N ALA A 558 -24.69 -16.71 -31.78
CA ALA A 558 -25.42 -16.42 -33.01
C ALA A 558 -26.43 -17.53 -33.37
N THR A 559 -26.07 -18.80 -33.16
CA THR A 559 -27.02 -19.94 -33.37
C THR A 559 -28.17 -19.88 -32.36
N CYS A 560 -27.91 -19.52 -31.11
CA CYS A 560 -28.95 -19.38 -30.07
C CYS A 560 -29.85 -18.13 -30.29
N ASN A 561 -29.38 -17.13 -31.03
CA ASN A 561 -30.07 -15.85 -31.23
C ASN A 561 -30.08 -15.43 -32.72
N PRO A 562 -30.68 -16.21 -33.63
CA PRO A 562 -30.65 -15.91 -35.07
C PRO A 562 -31.30 -14.57 -35.39
N PRO A 563 -30.86 -13.85 -36.45
CA PRO A 563 -31.48 -12.62 -36.90
C PRO A 563 -32.97 -12.85 -37.24
N PRO A 564 -33.84 -11.80 -37.16
CA PRO A 564 -35.22 -11.96 -37.60
C PRO A 564 -35.20 -12.43 -39.05
N SER A 565 -35.97 -13.50 -39.35
CA SER A 565 -36.24 -13.86 -40.71
C SER A 565 -36.83 -12.62 -41.41
N SER A 566 -36.15 -12.12 -42.44
CA SER A 566 -36.70 -11.09 -43.33
C SER A 566 -37.85 -11.72 -44.09
N THR A 567 -39.04 -11.69 -43.50
CA THR A 567 -40.27 -11.87 -44.26
C THR A 567 -40.42 -10.61 -45.07
N LEU A 568 -40.02 -10.67 -46.33
CA LEU A 568 -40.47 -9.72 -47.33
C LEU A 568 -42.00 -9.74 -47.30
N PRO A 569 -42.67 -8.57 -47.20
CA PRO A 569 -44.12 -8.52 -47.43
C PRO A 569 -44.36 -8.91 -48.89
N SER A 570 -45.13 -9.97 -49.07
CA SER A 570 -45.68 -10.38 -50.34
C SER A 570 -46.66 -9.36 -50.88
#